data_a728fa154ce54271034358fed7558edd
#
_entry.id   a728fa154ce54271034358fed7558edd
#
_cell.length_a   1.000
_cell.length_b   1.000
_cell.length_c   1.000
_cell.angle_alpha   90.00
_cell.angle_beta   90.00
_cell.angle_gamma   90.00
#
_symmetry.space_group_name_H-M   'P 1'
#
loop_
_entity.id
_entity.type
_entity.pdbx_description
1 polymer ?
#
loop_
_entity_poly.entity_id
_entity_poly.type
_entity_poly.pdbx_seq_one_letter_code
_entity_poly.pdbx_strand_id
1 'polypeptide(L)' 'MNTKFDADGLVEFVAGFRSPQGRFRIVRIMPDDKGEPSYRVKGEHEAFERIARESELRRPGEI' A
#
# COMPACT_ATOMS: atom_id res chain seq x y z
N MET A 1 -5.66 9.90 14.20
CA MET A 1 -4.61 10.10 13.21
C MET A 1 -5.13 9.80 11.82
N ASN A 2 -4.77 10.62 10.85
CA ASN A 2 -5.29 10.50 9.49
C ASN A 2 -4.45 9.55 8.67
N THR A 3 -5.14 8.67 7.95
CA THR A 3 -4.47 7.80 6.99
C THR A 3 -4.77 8.32 5.58
N LYS A 4 -3.79 8.21 4.70
CA LYS A 4 -3.94 8.68 3.33
C LYS A 4 -4.81 7.76 2.51
N PHE A 5 -4.82 6.47 2.83
CA PHE A 5 -5.55 5.46 2.08
C PHE A 5 -6.58 4.77 2.96
N ASP A 6 -7.66 4.30 2.34
CA ASP A 6 -8.74 3.63 3.04
C ASP A 6 -8.69 2.13 2.80
N ALA A 7 -9.29 1.36 3.71
CA ALA A 7 -9.45 -0.06 3.51
C ALA A 7 -10.24 -0.31 2.22
N ASP A 8 -9.88 -1.38 1.52
CA ASP A 8 -10.44 -1.76 0.23
C ASP A 8 -10.07 -0.81 -0.91
N GLY A 9 -9.30 0.25 -0.64
CA GLY A 9 -8.82 1.14 -1.69
C GLY A 9 -7.74 0.47 -2.52
N LEU A 10 -7.56 0.97 -3.74
CA LEU A 10 -6.50 0.49 -4.63
C LEU A 10 -5.31 1.42 -4.55
N VAL A 11 -4.13 0.83 -4.56
CA VAL A 11 -2.87 1.57 -4.52
C VAL A 11 -1.86 0.92 -5.43
N GLU A 12 -0.77 1.65 -5.69
CA GLU A 12 0.40 1.14 -6.39
C GLU A 12 1.61 1.43 -5.54
N PHE A 13 2.65 0.64 -5.68
CA PHE A 13 3.92 0.97 -5.05
C PHE A 13 4.57 2.10 -5.84
N VAL A 14 5.16 3.05 -5.11
CA VAL A 14 5.93 4.12 -5.72
C VAL A 14 7.10 3.48 -6.47
N ALA A 15 7.36 3.96 -7.69
CA ALA A 15 8.42 3.41 -8.52
C ALA A 15 9.76 3.49 -7.79
N GLY A 16 10.52 2.40 -7.87
CA GLY A 16 11.81 2.33 -7.22
C GLY A 16 12.44 0.99 -7.48
N PHE A 17 13.64 0.81 -6.95
CA PHE A 17 14.36 -0.41 -7.13
C PHE A 17 13.63 -1.57 -6.42
N ARG A 18 13.27 -2.59 -7.19
CA ARG A 18 12.58 -3.78 -6.69
C ARG A 18 11.18 -3.54 -6.16
N SER A 19 10.55 -2.44 -6.56
CA SER A 19 9.17 -2.23 -6.18
C SER A 19 8.27 -3.20 -6.92
N PRO A 20 7.31 -3.83 -6.23
CA PRO A 20 6.34 -4.66 -6.91
C PRO A 20 5.51 -3.81 -7.87
N GLN A 21 5.13 -4.41 -8.99
CA GLN A 21 4.36 -3.70 -10.00
C GLN A 21 2.90 -4.11 -9.95
N GLY A 22 2.03 -3.25 -10.52
CA GLY A 22 0.62 -3.53 -10.59
C GLY A 22 -0.14 -2.89 -9.45
N ARG A 23 -1.42 -3.22 -9.39
CA ARG A 23 -2.31 -2.64 -8.38
C ARG A 23 -2.46 -3.58 -7.21
N PHE A 24 -2.57 -2.97 -6.04
CA PHE A 24 -2.77 -3.69 -4.80
C PHE A 24 -4.00 -3.15 -4.12
N ARG A 25 -4.70 -4.03 -3.42
CA ARG A 25 -5.84 -3.62 -2.60
C ARG A 25 -5.39 -3.56 -1.15
N ILE A 26 -5.84 -2.52 -0.47
CA ILE A 26 -5.59 -2.40 0.97
C ILE A 26 -6.54 -3.34 1.69
N VAL A 27 -5.97 -4.36 2.33
CA VAL A 27 -6.74 -5.34 3.08
C VAL A 27 -7.04 -4.80 4.46
N ARG A 28 -6.08 -4.11 5.06
CA ARG A 28 -6.22 -3.64 6.43
C ARG A 28 -5.27 -2.47 6.68
N ILE A 29 -5.74 -1.51 7.47
CA ILE A 29 -4.89 -0.43 7.95
C ILE A 29 -4.26 -0.93 9.24
N MET A 30 -2.92 -0.90 9.27
CA MET A 30 -2.16 -1.39 10.40
C MET A 30 -1.80 -0.25 11.34
N PRO A 31 -1.41 -0.54 12.59
CA PRO A 31 -0.90 0.50 13.47
C PRO A 31 0.31 1.20 12.87
N ASP A 32 0.53 2.42 13.32
CA ASP A 32 1.68 3.20 12.87
C ASP A 32 2.98 2.46 13.10
N ASP A 33 3.90 2.61 12.17
CA ASP A 33 5.23 2.06 12.27
C ASP A 33 6.22 3.19 12.04
N LYS A 34 7.01 3.50 13.06
CA LYS A 34 8.03 4.55 12.98
C LYS A 34 7.47 5.91 12.56
N GLY A 35 6.27 6.21 13.06
CA GLY A 35 5.69 7.52 12.85
C GLY A 35 4.84 7.67 11.61
N GLU A 36 4.62 6.60 10.87
CA GLU A 36 3.70 6.66 9.74
C GLU A 36 2.81 5.42 9.69
N PRO A 37 1.63 5.55 9.07
CA PRO A 37 0.73 4.41 8.94
C PRO A 37 1.31 3.32 8.06
N SER A 38 0.95 2.09 8.36
CA SER A 38 1.28 0.94 7.54
C SER A 38 0.01 0.29 7.06
N TYR A 39 0.11 -0.45 5.99
CA TYR A 39 -1.04 -1.09 5.38
C TYR A 39 -0.70 -2.52 5.01
N ARG A 40 -1.67 -3.40 5.19
CA ARG A 40 -1.57 -4.74 4.64
C ARG A 40 -2.23 -4.70 3.28
N VAL A 41 -1.48 -5.07 2.25
CA VAL A 41 -1.96 -4.98 0.87
C VAL A 41 -1.82 -6.32 0.18
N LYS A 42 -2.65 -6.55 -0.82
CA LYS A 42 -2.61 -7.78 -1.60
C LYS A 42 -2.70 -7.42 -3.08
N GLY A 43 -1.76 -7.93 -3.86
CA GLY A 43 -1.74 -7.71 -5.30
C GLY A 43 -2.85 -8.47 -6.01
N GLU A 44 -3.30 -7.92 -7.13
CA GLU A 44 -4.36 -8.55 -7.91
C GLU A 44 -3.98 -9.94 -8.41
N HIS A 45 -2.68 -10.15 -8.58
CA HIS A 45 -2.17 -11.41 -9.14
C HIS A 45 -1.32 -12.18 -8.15
N GLU A 46 -1.42 -11.84 -6.86
CA GLU A 46 -0.66 -12.51 -5.83
C GLU A 46 -1.57 -13.24 -4.87
N ALA A 47 -1.07 -14.34 -4.34
CA ALA A 47 -1.83 -15.14 -3.38
C ALA A 47 -1.53 -14.74 -1.94
N PHE A 48 -0.54 -13.89 -1.69
CA PHE A 48 -0.13 -13.53 -0.34
C PHE A 48 -0.19 -12.02 -0.16
N GLU A 49 -0.19 -11.60 1.10
CA GLU A 49 -0.29 -10.20 1.46
C GLU A 49 1.08 -9.64 1.82
N ARG A 50 1.22 -8.33 1.67
CA ARG A 50 2.44 -7.62 2.01
C ARG A 50 2.12 -6.48 2.96
N ILE A 51 3.11 -6.11 3.77
CA ILE A 51 3.00 -4.93 4.62
C ILE A 51 3.79 -3.81 3.96
N ALA A 52 3.18 -2.65 3.81
CA ALA A 52 3.82 -1.50 3.19
C ALA A 52 3.54 -0.25 4.02
N ARG A 53 4.51 0.65 4.06
CA ARG A 53 4.34 1.94 4.70
C ARG A 53 3.63 2.90 3.76
N GLU A 54 2.98 3.90 4.33
CA GLU A 54 2.25 4.88 3.53
C GLU A 54 3.14 5.54 2.48
N SER A 55 4.38 5.82 2.84
CA SER A 55 5.32 6.46 1.92
C SER A 55 5.70 5.58 0.72
N GLU A 56 5.45 4.29 0.81
CA GLU A 56 5.76 3.37 -0.27
C GLU A 56 4.64 3.24 -1.29
N LEU A 57 3.50 3.85 -1.00
CA LEU A 57 2.28 3.65 -1.79
C LEU A 57 1.78 4.96 -2.36
N ARG A 58 1.04 4.85 -3.47
CA ARG A 58 0.37 5.99 -4.07
C ARG A 58 -0.94 5.51 -4.69
N ARG A 59 -1.83 6.46 -5.00
CA ARG A 59 -3.06 6.12 -5.70
C ARG A 59 -2.74 5.72 -7.14
N PRO A 60 -3.48 4.76 -7.71
CA PRO A 60 -3.23 4.35 -9.09
C PRO A 60 -3.35 5.53 -10.04
N GLY A 61 -2.40 5.64 -10.97
CA GLY A 61 -2.40 6.73 -11.93
C GLY A 61 -1.87 8.06 -11.42
N GLU A 62 -1.54 8.15 -10.15
CA GLU A 62 -0.99 9.37 -9.57
C GLU A 62 0.50 9.49 -9.94
N ILE A 63 0.89 10.68 -10.34
CA ILE A 63 2.28 10.93 -10.76
C ILE A 63 3.08 11.52 -9.61
#